data_86c8173d992526734c043041c01d6d16
#
_entry.id   86c8173d992526734c043041c01d6d16
#
_cell.length_a   1.000
_cell.length_b   1.000
_cell.length_c   1.000
_cell.angle_alpha   90.00
_cell.angle_beta   90.00
_cell.angle_gamma   90.00
#
_symmetry.space_group_name_H-M   'P 1'
#
loop_
_entity.id
_entity.type
_entity.pdbx_description
1 polymer ?
#
loop_
_entity_poly.entity_id
_entity_poly.type
_entity_poly.pdbx_seq_one_letter_code
_entity_poly.pdbx_strand_id
1 'polypeptide(L)'
;MFKSKVIGFSAFVLFFIFLDWYTWQGVKLLIKNSSDQTKKWVAAIYWGYTVSMILFFMIVRFWRIPLDPIVIRFIASFVFSVLIIKIFWTFFLLIDDIIRVIRWFSQDISTGSAGLEPNANREGISRLKFLNYLGIGMATLFFSSALWGVVKGAHNYVIRRRKLKIKQLPDVFKGLKIVQISDIHSGSFWSKKSVEKGIELINAQKPDVVFFTGDLVNDTADEAINWIEVFKKISAPMGVYSILGNHDYGDYVMWNSAKEKSKNMERMYQNHKELGWDLLLDEHRILEKDGQKLAIIGVQNWSAKGRFPKYGNLDKATQGTEDIATKLLLSHDPSHWREQVLSKTDIAATFSGHTHGMQFGVDSKFYRWSPVKYLYKEWLDLYKEGEQYLYVNRGFGYLGYPGRMGIYPEITVFTLA
;
A
#
# COMPACT_ATOMS: atom_id res chain seq x y z
N MET A 1 18.57 -21.31 -10.89
CA MET A 1 18.07 -19.92 -10.80
C MET A 1 17.68 -19.29 -12.14
N PHE A 2 18.49 -19.36 -13.23
CA PHE A 2 18.13 -18.83 -14.56
C PHE A 2 16.90 -19.53 -15.17
N LYS A 3 16.85 -20.86 -15.18
CA LYS A 3 15.71 -21.64 -15.71
C LYS A 3 14.37 -21.32 -15.03
N SER A 4 14.34 -21.18 -13.70
CA SER A 4 13.08 -20.84 -12.98
C SER A 4 12.59 -19.41 -13.29
N LYS A 5 13.50 -18.47 -13.50
CA LYS A 5 13.17 -17.09 -13.91
C LYS A 5 12.61 -17.02 -15.33
N VAL A 6 13.12 -17.84 -16.25
CA VAL A 6 12.60 -17.95 -17.62
C VAL A 6 11.22 -18.61 -17.63
N ILE A 7 11.03 -19.70 -16.89
CA ILE A 7 9.72 -20.38 -16.79
C ILE A 7 8.65 -19.44 -16.24
N GLY A 8 8.94 -18.72 -15.15
CA GLY A 8 7.98 -17.76 -14.56
C GLY A 8 7.62 -16.64 -15.53
N PHE A 9 8.60 -16.10 -16.26
CA PHE A 9 8.36 -15.06 -17.26
C PHE A 9 7.53 -15.61 -18.44
N SER A 10 7.84 -16.80 -18.94
CA SER A 10 7.08 -17.43 -20.02
C SER A 10 5.63 -17.69 -19.61
N ALA A 11 5.40 -18.18 -18.39
CA ALA A 11 4.04 -18.38 -17.86
C ALA A 11 3.27 -17.06 -17.77
N PHE A 12 3.91 -15.97 -17.32
CA PHE A 12 3.32 -14.64 -17.29
C PHE A 12 2.93 -14.15 -18.70
N VAL A 13 3.83 -14.30 -19.69
CA VAL A 13 3.56 -13.89 -21.07
C VAL A 13 2.40 -14.69 -21.68
N LEU A 14 2.38 -16.01 -21.46
CA LEU A 14 1.29 -16.86 -21.94
C LEU A 14 -0.05 -16.49 -21.32
N PHE A 15 -0.08 -16.22 -20.01
CA PHE A 15 -1.28 -15.75 -19.31
C PHE A 15 -1.75 -14.40 -19.85
N PHE A 16 -0.83 -13.49 -20.11
CA PHE A 16 -1.13 -12.16 -20.65
C PHE A 16 -1.72 -12.27 -22.07
N ILE A 17 -1.11 -13.08 -22.94
CA ILE A 17 -1.61 -13.34 -24.31
C ILE A 17 -3.00 -14.01 -24.26
N PHE A 18 -3.20 -14.96 -23.34
CA PHE A 18 -4.52 -15.60 -23.15
C PHE A 18 -5.60 -14.60 -22.77
N LEU A 19 -5.33 -13.73 -21.81
CA LEU A 19 -6.26 -12.68 -21.43
C LEU A 19 -6.57 -11.72 -22.59
N ASP A 20 -5.54 -11.36 -23.36
CA ASP A 20 -5.71 -10.52 -24.54
C ASP A 20 -6.53 -11.19 -25.62
N TRP A 21 -6.27 -12.46 -25.90
CA TRP A 21 -7.07 -13.21 -26.85
C TRP A 21 -8.54 -13.33 -26.42
N TYR A 22 -8.76 -13.53 -25.11
CA TYR A 22 -10.11 -13.67 -24.56
C TYR A 22 -10.87 -12.33 -24.60
N THR A 23 -10.27 -11.26 -24.12
CA THR A 23 -10.90 -9.92 -24.13
C THR A 23 -11.08 -9.39 -25.55
N TRP A 24 -10.23 -9.81 -26.52
CA TRP A 24 -10.40 -9.50 -27.93
C TRP A 24 -11.75 -9.98 -28.50
N GLN A 25 -12.33 -11.07 -27.97
CA GLN A 25 -13.66 -11.53 -28.37
C GLN A 25 -14.72 -10.47 -28.02
N GLY A 26 -14.61 -9.86 -26.83
CA GLY A 26 -15.46 -8.74 -26.42
C GLY A 26 -15.27 -7.51 -27.29
N VAL A 27 -14.02 -7.15 -27.63
CA VAL A 27 -13.71 -6.04 -28.54
C VAL A 27 -14.36 -6.27 -29.92
N LYS A 28 -14.22 -7.47 -30.49
CA LYS A 28 -14.84 -7.81 -31.79
C LYS A 28 -16.36 -7.61 -31.76
N LEU A 29 -17.02 -7.92 -30.63
CA LEU A 29 -18.44 -7.72 -30.49
C LEU A 29 -18.83 -6.24 -30.55
N LEU A 30 -18.02 -5.35 -29.97
CA LEU A 30 -18.24 -3.91 -29.97
C LEU A 30 -18.11 -3.28 -31.36
N ILE A 31 -17.10 -3.73 -32.11
CA ILE A 31 -16.80 -3.18 -33.44
C ILE A 31 -17.47 -3.97 -34.58
N LYS A 32 -18.40 -4.89 -34.24
CA LYS A 32 -19.03 -5.77 -35.23
C LYS A 32 -19.62 -4.98 -36.41
N ASN A 33 -20.31 -3.87 -36.13
CA ASN A 33 -20.99 -3.04 -37.11
C ASN A 33 -20.16 -1.85 -37.64
N SER A 34 -18.87 -1.78 -37.27
CA SER A 34 -17.94 -0.74 -37.72
C SER A 34 -17.40 -1.06 -39.12
N SER A 35 -16.88 -0.01 -39.80
CA SER A 35 -16.20 -0.20 -41.08
C SER A 35 -15.00 -1.11 -40.98
N ASP A 36 -14.61 -1.76 -42.07
CA ASP A 36 -13.46 -2.64 -42.10
C ASP A 36 -12.14 -1.91 -41.80
N GLN A 37 -12.07 -0.64 -42.18
CA GLN A 37 -10.94 0.24 -41.81
C GLN A 37 -10.86 0.43 -40.32
N THR A 38 -11.99 0.72 -39.64
CA THR A 38 -12.06 0.84 -38.18
C THR A 38 -11.64 -0.47 -37.50
N LYS A 39 -12.12 -1.63 -37.97
CA LYS A 39 -11.75 -2.94 -37.42
C LYS A 39 -10.25 -3.18 -37.52
N LYS A 40 -9.61 -2.84 -38.65
CA LYS A 40 -8.15 -2.96 -38.84
C LYS A 40 -7.38 -2.07 -37.87
N TRP A 41 -7.77 -0.81 -37.70
CA TRP A 41 -7.11 0.12 -36.77
C TRP A 41 -7.25 -0.34 -35.32
N VAL A 42 -8.46 -0.73 -34.90
CA VAL A 42 -8.69 -1.23 -33.53
C VAL A 42 -7.85 -2.49 -33.28
N ALA A 43 -7.77 -3.41 -34.24
CA ALA A 43 -6.92 -4.60 -34.13
C ALA A 43 -5.44 -4.24 -34.02
N ALA A 44 -4.95 -3.31 -34.86
CA ALA A 44 -3.56 -2.88 -34.86
C ALA A 44 -3.18 -2.22 -33.53
N ILE A 45 -4.03 -1.32 -33.00
CA ILE A 45 -3.80 -0.68 -31.70
C ILE A 45 -3.84 -1.69 -30.56
N TYR A 46 -4.83 -2.57 -30.54
CA TYR A 46 -5.02 -3.57 -29.49
C TYR A 46 -3.83 -4.53 -29.40
N TRP A 47 -3.47 -5.17 -30.51
CA TRP A 47 -2.35 -6.12 -30.53
C TRP A 47 -0.99 -5.43 -30.50
N GLY A 48 -0.88 -4.23 -31.05
CA GLY A 48 0.31 -3.38 -30.94
C GLY A 48 0.63 -3.03 -29.50
N TYR A 49 -0.38 -2.73 -28.68
CA TYR A 49 -0.23 -2.56 -27.24
C TYR A 49 0.31 -3.84 -26.58
N THR A 50 -0.30 -5.01 -26.88
CA THR A 50 0.14 -6.30 -26.30
C THR A 50 1.61 -6.58 -26.62
N VAL A 51 2.00 -6.42 -27.89
CA VAL A 51 3.39 -6.64 -28.34
C VAL A 51 4.35 -5.65 -27.64
N SER A 52 4.01 -4.36 -27.62
CA SER A 52 4.87 -3.35 -26.97
C SER A 52 5.05 -3.61 -25.46
N MET A 53 4.03 -4.12 -24.78
CA MET A 53 4.15 -4.48 -23.36
C MET A 53 5.04 -5.70 -23.14
N ILE A 54 4.90 -6.72 -23.94
CA ILE A 54 5.77 -7.90 -23.86
C ILE A 54 7.22 -7.50 -24.14
N LEU A 55 7.47 -6.69 -25.15
CA LEU A 55 8.79 -6.16 -25.46
C LEU A 55 9.36 -5.31 -24.33
N PHE A 56 8.56 -4.42 -23.76
CA PHE A 56 8.99 -3.59 -22.61
C PHE A 56 9.42 -4.48 -21.43
N PHE A 57 8.62 -5.46 -21.03
CA PHE A 57 9.00 -6.38 -19.96
C PHE A 57 10.23 -7.24 -20.30
N MET A 58 10.38 -7.67 -21.54
CA MET A 58 11.58 -8.37 -21.99
C MET A 58 12.82 -7.46 -21.85
N ILE A 59 12.72 -6.23 -22.31
CA ILE A 59 13.80 -5.26 -22.26
C ILE A 59 14.21 -4.99 -20.80
N VAL A 60 13.27 -4.63 -19.96
CA VAL A 60 13.54 -4.35 -18.53
C VAL A 60 14.13 -5.59 -17.83
N ARG A 61 13.65 -6.79 -18.19
CA ARG A 61 14.04 -8.04 -17.52
C ARG A 61 15.41 -8.55 -17.94
N PHE A 62 15.76 -8.41 -19.21
CA PHE A 62 16.96 -9.04 -19.79
C PHE A 62 18.06 -8.06 -20.15
N TRP A 63 17.75 -6.84 -20.57
CA TRP A 63 18.76 -5.85 -21.02
C TRP A 63 19.17 -4.82 -19.97
N ARG A 64 18.52 -4.78 -18.78
CA ARG A 64 18.87 -3.88 -17.67
C ARG A 64 19.12 -2.44 -18.12
N ILE A 65 18.27 -1.91 -19.00
CA ILE A 65 18.41 -0.51 -19.42
C ILE A 65 18.23 0.38 -18.17
N PRO A 66 19.14 1.33 -17.93
CA PRO A 66 19.04 2.26 -16.81
C PRO A 66 17.94 3.29 -17.06
N LEU A 67 16.68 2.89 -16.84
CA LEU A 67 15.54 3.80 -16.81
C LEU A 67 15.39 4.36 -15.40
N ASP A 68 14.94 5.61 -15.33
CA ASP A 68 14.57 6.22 -14.06
C ASP A 68 13.55 5.31 -13.31
N PRO A 69 13.81 4.94 -12.06
CA PRO A 69 12.89 4.09 -11.27
C PRO A 69 11.45 4.63 -11.22
N ILE A 70 11.27 5.95 -11.24
CA ILE A 70 9.95 6.59 -11.27
C ILE A 70 9.23 6.25 -12.58
N VAL A 71 9.91 6.37 -13.72
CA VAL A 71 9.35 6.04 -15.05
C VAL A 71 8.93 4.57 -15.12
N ILE A 72 9.81 3.66 -14.63
CA ILE A 72 9.49 2.22 -14.58
C ILE A 72 8.22 1.98 -13.76
N ARG A 73 8.08 2.63 -12.60
CA ARG A 73 6.90 2.48 -11.72
C ARG A 73 5.62 2.96 -12.39
N PHE A 74 5.65 4.10 -13.09
CA PHE A 74 4.48 4.59 -13.82
C PHE A 74 4.06 3.62 -14.94
N ILE A 75 5.03 3.15 -15.75
CA ILE A 75 4.75 2.19 -16.82
C ILE A 75 4.22 0.87 -16.24
N ALA A 76 4.89 0.31 -15.23
CA ALA A 76 4.46 -0.92 -14.58
C ALA A 76 3.05 -0.81 -13.99
N SER A 77 2.74 0.33 -13.37
CA SER A 77 1.42 0.59 -12.79
C SER A 77 0.33 0.75 -13.84
N PHE A 78 0.64 1.40 -14.97
CA PHE A 78 -0.26 1.48 -16.10
C PHE A 78 -0.57 0.09 -16.65
N VAL A 79 0.46 -0.72 -16.90
CA VAL A 79 0.31 -2.09 -17.38
C VAL A 79 -0.49 -2.96 -16.41
N PHE A 80 -0.18 -2.86 -15.11
CA PHE A 80 -0.91 -3.57 -14.07
C PHE A 80 -2.39 -3.16 -14.04
N SER A 81 -2.68 -1.88 -14.17
CA SER A 81 -4.06 -1.38 -14.24
C SER A 81 -4.81 -1.95 -15.45
N VAL A 82 -4.16 -1.98 -16.62
CA VAL A 82 -4.75 -2.59 -17.82
C VAL A 82 -4.94 -4.10 -17.65
N LEU A 83 -4.01 -4.80 -17.00
CA LEU A 83 -4.15 -6.23 -16.69
C LEU A 83 -5.38 -6.49 -15.80
N ILE A 84 -5.57 -5.71 -14.75
CA ILE A 84 -6.74 -5.82 -13.87
C ILE A 84 -8.04 -5.58 -14.65
N ILE A 85 -8.07 -4.57 -15.52
CA ILE A 85 -9.20 -4.30 -16.41
C ILE A 85 -9.55 -5.53 -17.24
N LYS A 86 -8.54 -6.15 -17.88
CA LYS A 86 -8.72 -7.35 -18.69
C LYS A 86 -9.23 -8.54 -17.89
N ILE A 87 -8.72 -8.72 -16.66
CA ILE A 87 -9.22 -9.76 -15.75
C ILE A 87 -10.70 -9.56 -15.43
N PHE A 88 -11.10 -8.34 -15.02
CA PHE A 88 -12.50 -8.04 -14.76
C PHE A 88 -13.38 -8.25 -15.99
N TRP A 89 -12.95 -7.75 -17.13
CA TRP A 89 -13.72 -7.91 -18.37
C TRP A 89 -13.84 -9.38 -18.78
N THR A 90 -12.74 -10.15 -18.71
CA THR A 90 -12.74 -11.61 -18.95
C THR A 90 -13.72 -12.31 -18.02
N PHE A 91 -13.79 -11.94 -16.74
CA PHE A 91 -14.73 -12.52 -15.79
C PHE A 91 -16.20 -12.41 -16.29
N PHE A 92 -16.62 -11.25 -16.77
CA PHE A 92 -17.98 -11.08 -17.30
C PHE A 92 -18.22 -11.87 -18.59
N LEU A 93 -17.22 -11.96 -19.46
CA LEU A 93 -17.32 -12.79 -20.68
C LEU A 93 -17.41 -14.27 -20.33
N LEU A 94 -16.65 -14.75 -19.35
CA LEU A 94 -16.69 -16.13 -18.88
C LEU A 94 -18.07 -16.51 -18.29
N ILE A 95 -18.74 -15.62 -17.61
CA ILE A 95 -20.11 -15.89 -17.11
C ILE A 95 -21.03 -16.27 -18.27
N ASP A 96 -20.96 -15.57 -19.41
CA ASP A 96 -21.77 -15.91 -20.59
C ASP A 96 -21.41 -17.27 -21.18
N ASP A 97 -20.08 -17.56 -21.27
CA ASP A 97 -19.60 -18.83 -21.78
C ASP A 97 -20.03 -20.02 -20.88
N ILE A 98 -19.90 -19.87 -19.55
CA ILE A 98 -20.36 -20.89 -18.60
C ILE A 98 -21.86 -21.13 -18.75
N ILE A 99 -22.69 -20.08 -18.85
CA ILE A 99 -24.14 -20.26 -19.03
C ILE A 99 -24.45 -20.94 -20.37
N ARG A 100 -23.68 -20.67 -21.44
CA ARG A 100 -23.83 -21.36 -22.73
C ARG A 100 -23.50 -22.84 -22.62
N VAL A 101 -22.41 -23.19 -21.94
CA VAL A 101 -21.99 -24.56 -21.69
C VAL A 101 -23.06 -25.31 -20.88
N ILE A 102 -23.57 -24.71 -19.79
CA ILE A 102 -24.63 -25.33 -18.99
C ILE A 102 -25.88 -25.57 -19.83
N ARG A 103 -26.31 -24.61 -20.68
CA ARG A 103 -27.47 -24.78 -21.55
C ARG A 103 -27.25 -25.89 -22.59
N TRP A 104 -26.06 -25.97 -23.16
CA TRP A 104 -25.73 -27.03 -24.10
C TRP A 104 -25.88 -28.41 -23.45
N PHE A 105 -25.30 -28.63 -22.29
CA PHE A 105 -25.49 -29.88 -21.53
C PHE A 105 -26.94 -30.14 -21.11
N SER A 106 -27.73 -29.11 -20.77
CA SER A 106 -29.13 -29.28 -20.38
C SER A 106 -30.06 -29.57 -21.56
N GLN A 107 -29.73 -29.11 -22.76
CA GLN A 107 -30.49 -29.42 -23.98
C GLN A 107 -30.32 -30.86 -24.42
N ASP A 108 -29.13 -31.47 -24.23
CA ASP A 108 -28.89 -32.89 -24.53
C ASP A 108 -29.69 -33.84 -23.59
N ILE A 109 -30.06 -33.38 -22.38
CA ILE A 109 -30.86 -34.16 -21.43
C ILE A 109 -32.38 -34.04 -21.73
N SER A 110 -32.80 -33.00 -22.47
CA SER A 110 -34.22 -32.69 -22.68
C SER A 110 -34.73 -32.99 -24.09
N THR A 111 -34.05 -33.78 -24.90
CA THR A 111 -34.48 -34.18 -26.26
C THR A 111 -35.69 -35.12 -26.24
N GLY A 112 -36.73 -34.76 -25.48
CA GLY A 112 -38.01 -35.49 -25.34
C GLY A 112 -39.26 -34.60 -25.38
N SER A 113 -39.21 -33.30 -25.51
CA SER A 113 -40.41 -32.45 -25.60
C SER A 113 -40.27 -31.23 -26.45
N ALA A 114 -41.01 -31.27 -27.54
CA ALA A 114 -41.68 -30.20 -28.32
C ALA A 114 -41.05 -28.81 -28.40
N GLY A 115 -40.79 -28.43 -29.67
CA GLY A 115 -40.45 -27.12 -30.13
C GLY A 115 -41.13 -25.94 -29.46
N LEU A 116 -40.34 -25.15 -28.78
CA LEU A 116 -40.66 -23.74 -28.59
C LEU A 116 -39.77 -22.97 -29.57
N GLU A 117 -40.38 -22.49 -30.67
CA GLU A 117 -39.80 -21.55 -31.60
C GLU A 117 -39.16 -20.40 -30.78
N PRO A 118 -37.93 -19.98 -31.08
CA PRO A 118 -37.34 -18.79 -30.46
C PRO A 118 -38.20 -17.58 -30.84
N ASN A 119 -38.86 -16.97 -29.86
CA ASN A 119 -39.60 -15.73 -30.04
C ASN A 119 -38.69 -14.66 -30.66
N ALA A 120 -38.77 -14.49 -32.00
CA ALA A 120 -37.92 -13.63 -32.81
C ALA A 120 -38.12 -12.11 -32.58
N ASN A 121 -39.06 -11.71 -31.72
CA ASN A 121 -39.47 -10.30 -31.53
C ASN A 121 -39.20 -9.76 -30.11
N ARG A 122 -38.14 -10.17 -29.43
CA ARG A 122 -37.71 -9.41 -28.26
C ARG A 122 -36.71 -8.35 -28.68
N GLU A 123 -37.19 -7.13 -28.85
CA GLU A 123 -36.37 -5.92 -28.89
C GLU A 123 -35.69 -5.73 -27.54
N GLY A 124 -34.51 -6.30 -27.38
CA GLY A 124 -33.73 -6.22 -26.18
C GLY A 124 -32.24 -6.47 -26.44
N ILE A 125 -31.38 -5.89 -25.59
CA ILE A 125 -29.95 -6.16 -25.63
C ILE A 125 -29.72 -7.63 -25.32
N SER A 126 -29.02 -8.38 -26.19
CA SER A 126 -28.68 -9.77 -25.89
C SER A 126 -27.84 -9.86 -24.61
N ARG A 127 -28.01 -10.96 -23.85
CA ARG A 127 -27.26 -11.17 -22.60
C ARG A 127 -25.76 -10.99 -22.77
N LEU A 128 -25.17 -11.52 -23.85
CA LEU A 128 -23.75 -11.35 -24.16
C LEU A 128 -23.38 -9.87 -24.34
N LYS A 129 -24.19 -9.09 -25.07
CA LYS A 129 -23.96 -7.64 -25.18
C LYS A 129 -24.08 -6.93 -23.84
N PHE A 130 -25.08 -7.29 -23.03
CA PHE A 130 -25.25 -6.71 -21.70
C PHE A 130 -24.04 -6.97 -20.80
N LEU A 131 -23.60 -8.23 -20.69
CA LEU A 131 -22.44 -8.62 -19.88
C LEU A 131 -21.13 -7.97 -20.39
N ASN A 132 -20.98 -7.86 -21.71
CA ASN A 132 -19.85 -7.17 -22.32
C ASN A 132 -19.84 -5.67 -21.96
N TYR A 133 -20.95 -4.98 -22.06
CA TYR A 133 -21.06 -3.56 -21.67
C TYR A 133 -20.87 -3.38 -20.17
N LEU A 134 -21.42 -4.26 -19.35
CA LEU A 134 -21.21 -4.23 -17.90
C LEU A 134 -19.72 -4.42 -17.55
N GLY A 135 -19.04 -5.39 -18.18
CA GLY A 135 -17.63 -5.62 -18.01
C GLY A 135 -16.77 -4.40 -18.38
N ILE A 136 -17.06 -3.77 -19.50
CA ILE A 136 -16.37 -2.53 -19.94
C ILE A 136 -16.67 -1.38 -18.99
N GLY A 137 -17.93 -1.20 -18.59
CA GLY A 137 -18.33 -0.15 -17.64
C GLY A 137 -17.56 -0.28 -16.31
N MET A 138 -17.52 -1.48 -15.74
CA MET A 138 -16.76 -1.77 -14.52
C MET A 138 -15.25 -1.56 -14.71
N ALA A 139 -14.70 -2.00 -15.85
CA ALA A 139 -13.30 -1.81 -16.21
C ALA A 139 -12.94 -0.32 -16.33
N THR A 140 -13.79 0.48 -16.99
CA THR A 140 -13.61 1.93 -17.14
C THR A 140 -13.68 2.63 -15.77
N LEU A 141 -14.63 2.25 -14.92
CA LEU A 141 -14.74 2.79 -13.56
C LEU A 141 -13.49 2.50 -12.74
N PHE A 142 -12.99 1.26 -12.78
CA PHE A 142 -11.77 0.89 -12.11
C PHE A 142 -10.56 1.69 -12.61
N PHE A 143 -10.39 1.79 -13.95
CA PHE A 143 -9.29 2.55 -14.56
C PHE A 143 -9.33 4.03 -14.18
N SER A 144 -10.51 4.64 -14.26
CA SER A 144 -10.70 6.04 -13.88
C SER A 144 -10.37 6.26 -12.40
N SER A 145 -10.76 5.32 -11.53
CA SER A 145 -10.45 5.36 -10.10
C SER A 145 -8.94 5.19 -9.85
N ALA A 146 -8.28 4.31 -10.61
CA ALA A 146 -6.83 4.13 -10.52
C ALA A 146 -6.09 5.40 -10.99
N LEU A 147 -6.49 5.97 -12.12
CA LEU A 147 -5.90 7.23 -12.62
C LEU A 147 -6.13 8.39 -11.63
N TRP A 148 -7.34 8.50 -11.07
CA TRP A 148 -7.61 9.46 -10.00
C TRP A 148 -6.73 9.22 -8.77
N GLY A 149 -6.50 7.95 -8.40
CA GLY A 149 -5.61 7.54 -7.32
C GLY A 149 -4.18 8.05 -7.50
N VAL A 150 -3.66 8.04 -8.74
CA VAL A 150 -2.33 8.57 -9.09
C VAL A 150 -2.33 10.10 -9.03
N VAL A 151 -3.28 10.74 -9.71
CA VAL A 151 -3.27 12.21 -9.90
C VAL A 151 -3.62 12.97 -8.61
N LYS A 152 -4.56 12.45 -7.84
CA LYS A 152 -5.09 13.13 -6.63
C LYS A 152 -4.91 12.28 -5.37
N GLY A 153 -5.20 10.98 -5.44
CA GLY A 153 -5.26 10.11 -4.27
C GLY A 153 -3.93 10.01 -3.52
N ALA A 154 -2.82 9.96 -4.25
CA ALA A 154 -1.46 9.86 -3.69
C ALA A 154 -1.09 10.98 -2.71
N HIS A 155 -1.69 12.16 -2.87
CA HIS A 155 -1.39 13.36 -2.11
C HIS A 155 -2.62 13.98 -1.43
N ASN A 156 -3.72 13.23 -1.34
CA ASN A 156 -4.91 13.65 -0.62
C ASN A 156 -4.79 13.32 0.87
N TYR A 157 -3.93 14.06 1.57
CA TYR A 157 -3.65 13.83 2.98
C TYR A 157 -4.89 14.03 3.85
N VAL A 158 -5.23 13.01 4.63
CA VAL A 158 -6.37 13.02 5.55
C VAL A 158 -5.89 13.14 6.98
N ILE A 159 -6.36 14.16 7.68
CA ILE A 159 -6.06 14.32 9.11
C ILE A 159 -7.07 13.51 9.91
N ARG A 160 -6.58 12.55 10.69
CA ARG A 160 -7.39 11.74 11.58
C ARG A 160 -7.09 12.09 13.03
N ARG A 161 -8.14 12.29 13.83
CA ARG A 161 -8.02 12.64 15.26
C ARG A 161 -8.47 11.47 16.10
N ARG A 162 -7.66 11.09 17.09
CA ARG A 162 -7.94 10.02 18.04
C ARG A 162 -7.64 10.48 19.46
N LYS A 163 -8.50 10.15 20.40
CA LYS A 163 -8.28 10.36 21.81
C LYS A 163 -7.90 9.04 22.45
N LEU A 164 -6.75 8.97 23.11
CA LEU A 164 -6.28 7.78 23.83
C LEU A 164 -6.53 8.00 25.32
N LYS A 165 -7.44 7.23 25.88
CA LYS A 165 -7.73 7.23 27.31
C LYS A 165 -6.82 6.23 28.01
N ILE A 166 -5.69 6.71 28.53
CA ILE A 166 -4.66 5.89 29.19
C ILE A 166 -4.89 5.96 30.69
N LYS A 167 -5.14 4.81 31.31
CA LYS A 167 -5.55 4.73 32.74
C LYS A 167 -4.51 5.31 33.69
N GLN A 168 -3.23 5.11 33.42
CA GLN A 168 -2.11 5.53 34.27
C GLN A 168 -1.38 6.75 33.69
N LEU A 169 -2.08 7.57 32.87
CA LEU A 169 -1.49 8.78 32.31
C LEU A 169 -1.30 9.82 33.42
N PRO A 170 -0.08 10.30 33.66
CA PRO A 170 0.15 11.39 34.58
C PRO A 170 -0.57 12.68 34.13
N ASP A 171 -1.12 13.41 35.08
CA ASP A 171 -1.99 14.56 34.78
C ASP A 171 -1.29 15.63 33.94
N VAL A 172 -0.01 15.82 34.09
CA VAL A 172 0.80 16.80 33.35
C VAL A 172 0.90 16.48 31.85
N PHE A 173 0.62 15.22 31.45
CA PHE A 173 0.57 14.79 30.05
C PHE A 173 -0.85 14.70 29.49
N LYS A 174 -1.89 15.00 30.28
CA LYS A 174 -3.26 15.12 29.73
C LYS A 174 -3.33 16.28 28.76
N GLY A 175 -3.91 16.03 27.61
CA GLY A 175 -3.95 16.99 26.50
C GLY A 175 -2.73 16.96 25.59
N LEU A 176 -1.67 16.20 25.93
CA LEU A 176 -0.48 16.07 25.07
C LEU A 176 -0.89 15.65 23.65
N LYS A 177 -0.44 16.42 22.68
CA LYS A 177 -0.77 16.22 21.28
C LYS A 177 0.39 15.55 20.55
N ILE A 178 0.16 14.31 20.10
CA ILE A 178 1.12 13.54 19.32
C ILE A 178 0.64 13.49 17.88
N VAL A 179 1.53 13.80 16.93
CA VAL A 179 1.27 13.54 15.51
C VAL A 179 2.06 12.32 15.08
N GLN A 180 1.38 11.33 14.50
CA GLN A 180 2.03 10.18 13.87
C GLN A 180 1.99 10.30 12.37
N ILE A 181 3.14 10.06 11.74
CA ILE A 181 3.32 9.75 10.32
C ILE A 181 4.10 8.45 10.20
N SER A 182 3.96 7.76 9.07
CA SER A 182 4.61 6.49 8.78
C SER A 182 4.79 6.31 7.28
N ASP A 183 5.62 5.37 6.88
CA ASP A 183 5.66 4.88 5.50
C ASP A 183 5.77 6.03 4.47
N ILE A 184 6.84 6.81 4.58
CA ILE A 184 7.10 7.94 3.70
C ILE A 184 7.45 7.47 2.29
N HIS A 185 8.31 6.44 2.18
CA HIS A 185 8.75 5.90 0.90
C HIS A 185 9.24 7.01 -0.07
N SER A 186 10.22 7.78 0.37
CA SER A 186 10.70 9.00 -0.29
C SER A 186 11.11 8.78 -1.75
N GLY A 187 11.63 7.61 -2.10
CA GLY A 187 11.95 7.23 -3.46
C GLY A 187 10.74 7.09 -4.40
N SER A 188 9.52 7.16 -3.88
CA SER A 188 8.30 7.12 -4.70
C SER A 188 7.79 8.50 -5.10
N PHE A 189 8.17 9.57 -4.41
CA PHE A 189 7.61 10.88 -4.65
C PHE A 189 8.08 11.51 -5.96
N TRP A 190 7.13 12.10 -6.69
CA TRP A 190 7.36 12.83 -7.93
C TRP A 190 7.02 14.33 -7.84
N SER A 191 6.32 14.77 -6.77
CA SER A 191 5.86 16.14 -6.60
C SER A 191 6.29 16.73 -5.26
N LYS A 192 7.37 17.51 -5.25
CA LYS A 192 7.85 18.20 -4.05
C LYS A 192 6.78 19.09 -3.43
N LYS A 193 6.09 19.88 -4.27
CA LYS A 193 5.00 20.78 -3.84
C LYS A 193 3.87 20.04 -3.09
N SER A 194 3.54 18.83 -3.53
CA SER A 194 2.48 18.04 -2.89
C SER A 194 2.93 17.49 -1.53
N VAL A 195 4.19 17.07 -1.42
CA VAL A 195 4.77 16.63 -0.13
C VAL A 195 4.87 17.81 0.84
N GLU A 196 5.34 18.97 0.40
CA GLU A 196 5.41 20.19 1.24
C GLU A 196 4.05 20.56 1.83
N LYS A 197 2.95 20.45 1.07
CA LYS A 197 1.59 20.62 1.62
C LYS A 197 1.27 19.64 2.74
N GLY A 198 1.73 18.38 2.62
CA GLY A 198 1.59 17.41 3.70
C GLY A 198 2.33 17.83 4.97
N ILE A 199 3.56 18.36 4.81
CA ILE A 199 4.34 18.88 5.93
C ILE A 199 3.67 20.10 6.59
N GLU A 200 3.15 21.03 5.77
CA GLU A 200 2.35 22.17 6.28
C GLU A 200 1.16 21.70 7.12
N LEU A 201 0.45 20.66 6.65
CA LEU A 201 -0.67 20.06 7.40
C LEU A 201 -0.23 19.44 8.72
N ILE A 202 0.95 18.79 8.78
CA ILE A 202 1.53 18.24 10.02
C ILE A 202 1.78 19.38 11.01
N ASN A 203 2.54 20.40 10.61
CA ASN A 203 2.93 21.52 11.47
C ASN A 203 1.72 22.37 11.90
N ALA A 204 0.71 22.49 11.04
CA ALA A 204 -0.55 23.19 11.37
C ALA A 204 -1.34 22.51 12.51
N GLN A 205 -1.06 21.22 12.82
CA GLN A 205 -1.66 20.56 13.98
C GLN A 205 -1.03 21.01 15.30
N LYS A 206 0.11 21.71 15.26
CA LYS A 206 0.90 22.14 16.42
C LYS A 206 1.14 20.97 17.39
N PRO A 207 1.85 19.91 16.94
CA PRO A 207 2.15 18.76 17.79
C PRO A 207 3.09 19.15 18.93
N ASP A 208 2.91 18.53 20.09
CA ASP A 208 3.90 18.58 21.17
C ASP A 208 5.03 17.58 20.88
N VAL A 209 4.70 16.45 20.26
CA VAL A 209 5.60 15.36 19.86
C VAL A 209 5.22 14.85 18.47
N VAL A 210 6.20 14.44 17.66
CA VAL A 210 5.96 13.73 16.40
C VAL A 210 6.55 12.33 16.49
N PHE A 211 5.79 11.33 16.04
CA PHE A 211 6.24 9.94 15.85
C PHE A 211 6.34 9.63 14.36
N PHE A 212 7.50 9.12 13.96
CA PHE A 212 7.69 8.50 12.66
C PHE A 212 7.90 6.99 12.85
N THR A 213 6.99 6.19 12.33
CA THR A 213 6.94 4.76 12.59
C THR A 213 7.53 3.90 11.46
N GLY A 214 8.60 4.39 10.80
CA GLY A 214 9.43 3.64 9.86
C GLY A 214 9.02 3.72 8.40
N ASP A 215 9.83 3.10 7.54
CA ASP A 215 9.77 3.11 6.08
C ASP A 215 9.96 4.52 5.49
N LEU A 216 11.16 5.08 5.73
CA LEU A 216 11.57 6.36 5.15
C LEU A 216 11.81 6.26 3.64
N VAL A 217 12.34 5.12 3.19
CA VAL A 217 12.73 4.85 1.79
C VAL A 217 12.02 3.61 1.23
N ASN A 218 12.18 3.35 -0.07
CA ASN A 218 11.72 2.10 -0.68
C ASN A 218 12.77 0.99 -0.59
N ASP A 219 14.02 1.32 -0.98
CA ASP A 219 15.06 0.33 -1.19
C ASP A 219 16.42 0.77 -0.63
N THR A 220 16.81 2.04 -0.81
CA THR A 220 18.13 2.55 -0.42
C THR A 220 18.06 3.89 0.31
N ALA A 221 19.01 4.11 1.21
CA ALA A 221 19.10 5.34 2.00
C ALA A 221 19.27 6.61 1.15
N ASP A 222 19.86 6.50 -0.04
CA ASP A 222 20.08 7.62 -0.95
C ASP A 222 18.77 8.23 -1.48
N GLU A 223 17.68 7.46 -1.48
CA GLU A 223 16.36 7.96 -1.90
C GLU A 223 15.86 9.13 -1.04
N ALA A 224 16.29 9.20 0.22
CA ALA A 224 15.89 10.28 1.13
C ALA A 224 16.67 11.58 0.93
N ILE A 225 17.85 11.58 0.29
CA ILE A 225 18.77 12.73 0.21
C ILE A 225 18.06 13.97 -0.32
N ASN A 226 17.33 13.86 -1.43
CA ASN A 226 16.62 14.98 -2.05
C ASN A 226 15.44 15.49 -1.24
N TRP A 227 15.06 14.78 -0.17
CA TRP A 227 13.90 15.06 0.65
C TRP A 227 14.24 15.53 2.06
N ILE A 228 15.52 15.49 2.47
CA ILE A 228 15.97 15.91 3.80
C ILE A 228 15.46 17.33 4.12
N GLU A 229 15.73 18.31 3.25
CA GLU A 229 15.34 19.71 3.47
C GLU A 229 13.82 19.92 3.49
N VAL A 230 13.04 18.97 2.97
CA VAL A 230 11.58 19.00 3.01
C VAL A 230 11.08 18.46 4.36
N PHE A 231 11.50 17.26 4.73
CA PHE A 231 11.04 16.60 5.95
C PHE A 231 11.65 17.17 7.22
N LYS A 232 12.82 17.79 7.16
CA LYS A 232 13.44 18.55 8.25
C LYS A 232 12.57 19.69 8.77
N LYS A 233 11.60 20.17 7.96
CA LYS A 233 10.61 21.18 8.38
C LYS A 233 9.59 20.64 9.38
N ILE A 234 9.49 19.33 9.58
CA ILE A 234 8.67 18.73 10.63
C ILE A 234 9.38 18.94 11.96
N SER A 235 8.70 19.61 12.88
CA SER A 235 9.24 19.88 14.21
C SER A 235 8.17 19.86 15.28
N ALA A 236 8.58 19.54 16.50
CA ALA A 236 7.74 19.57 17.68
C ALA A 236 8.58 19.97 18.90
N PRO A 237 8.01 20.73 19.88
CA PRO A 237 8.77 21.20 21.04
C PRO A 237 9.41 20.10 21.88
N MET A 238 8.78 18.93 21.96
CA MET A 238 9.29 17.78 22.73
C MET A 238 9.98 16.73 21.83
N GLY A 239 10.26 17.07 20.56
CA GLY A 239 11.04 16.25 19.64
C GLY A 239 10.23 15.47 18.61
N VAL A 240 10.99 14.93 17.66
CA VAL A 240 10.52 13.99 16.63
C VAL A 240 11.24 12.67 16.89
N TYR A 241 10.50 11.64 17.25
CA TYR A 241 11.03 10.30 17.53
C TYR A 241 10.74 9.37 16.36
N SER A 242 11.75 8.63 15.94
CA SER A 242 11.67 7.80 14.74
C SER A 242 12.17 6.38 15.00
N ILE A 243 11.68 5.45 14.21
CA ILE A 243 12.18 4.07 14.12
C ILE A 243 12.39 3.67 12.66
N LEU A 244 13.03 2.53 12.43
CA LEU A 244 13.16 1.93 11.10
C LEU A 244 12.02 0.94 10.82
N GLY A 245 11.53 0.96 9.56
CA GLY A 245 10.65 -0.07 9.03
C GLY A 245 11.41 -1.09 8.19
N ASN A 246 10.71 -2.07 7.61
CA ASN A 246 11.37 -3.16 6.88
C ASN A 246 12.06 -2.72 5.58
N HIS A 247 11.67 -1.60 5.00
CA HIS A 247 12.31 -1.05 3.80
C HIS A 247 13.61 -0.30 4.07
N ASP A 248 13.84 0.15 5.30
CA ASP A 248 14.97 1.00 5.64
C ASP A 248 16.31 0.25 5.75
N TYR A 249 16.31 -1.09 5.74
CA TYR A 249 17.53 -1.91 5.87
C TYR A 249 18.20 -2.25 4.54
N GLY A 250 17.61 -1.91 3.40
CA GLY A 250 18.14 -2.27 2.09
C GLY A 250 18.10 -3.77 1.81
N ASP A 251 17.20 -4.53 2.45
CA ASP A 251 17.09 -5.99 2.29
C ASP A 251 16.49 -6.41 0.95
N TYR A 252 15.85 -5.48 0.24
CA TYR A 252 15.24 -5.72 -1.07
C TYR A 252 16.21 -5.48 -2.23
N VAL A 253 17.42 -4.98 -1.94
CA VAL A 253 18.50 -4.71 -2.90
C VAL A 253 19.49 -5.87 -2.96
N MET A 254 19.95 -6.22 -4.14
CA MET A 254 21.08 -7.13 -4.32
C MET A 254 22.38 -6.33 -4.25
N TRP A 255 23.02 -6.33 -3.09
CA TRP A 255 24.30 -5.66 -2.86
C TRP A 255 25.46 -6.47 -3.43
N ASN A 256 26.47 -5.81 -4.00
CA ASN A 256 27.67 -6.48 -4.47
C ASN A 256 28.56 -6.98 -3.30
N SER A 257 28.43 -6.34 -2.12
CA SER A 257 29.18 -6.74 -0.91
C SER A 257 28.42 -6.36 0.37
N ALA A 258 28.73 -7.05 1.47
CA ALA A 258 28.24 -6.68 2.80
C ALA A 258 28.66 -5.25 3.20
N LYS A 259 29.83 -4.80 2.73
CA LYS A 259 30.34 -3.44 2.96
C LYS A 259 29.45 -2.37 2.32
N GLU A 260 28.92 -2.62 1.12
CA GLU A 260 27.97 -1.70 0.49
C GLU A 260 26.68 -1.58 1.28
N LYS A 261 26.14 -2.71 1.74
CA LYS A 261 24.96 -2.71 2.62
C LYS A 261 25.21 -1.96 3.94
N SER A 262 26.40 -2.15 4.56
CA SER A 262 26.77 -1.41 5.77
C SER A 262 26.80 0.10 5.53
N LYS A 263 27.39 0.55 4.42
CA LYS A 263 27.42 1.97 4.04
C LYS A 263 26.01 2.53 3.83
N ASN A 264 25.10 1.75 3.24
CA ASN A 264 23.70 2.14 3.13
C ASN A 264 23.06 2.35 4.49
N MET A 265 23.34 1.48 5.47
CA MET A 265 22.83 1.65 6.83
C MET A 265 23.43 2.86 7.53
N GLU A 266 24.74 3.10 7.39
CA GLU A 266 25.41 4.31 7.89
C GLU A 266 24.76 5.57 7.31
N ARG A 267 24.44 5.58 6.01
CA ARG A 267 23.72 6.66 5.36
C ARG A 267 22.29 6.80 5.87
N MET A 268 21.60 5.71 6.16
CA MET A 268 20.26 5.74 6.76
C MET A 268 20.28 6.43 8.14
N TYR A 269 21.20 6.07 8.99
CA TYR A 269 21.36 6.72 10.29
C TYR A 269 21.70 8.20 10.16
N GLN A 270 22.56 8.54 9.19
CA GLN A 270 22.91 9.91 8.90
C GLN A 270 21.71 10.71 8.37
N ASN A 271 20.82 10.11 7.57
CA ASN A 271 19.59 10.75 7.11
C ASN A 271 18.70 11.16 8.30
N HIS A 272 18.48 10.29 9.28
CA HIS A 272 17.69 10.62 10.47
C HIS A 272 18.34 11.76 11.27
N LYS A 273 19.67 11.76 11.40
CA LYS A 273 20.41 12.83 12.06
C LYS A 273 20.26 14.17 11.31
N GLU A 274 20.36 14.17 9.97
CA GLU A 274 20.20 15.37 9.14
C GLU A 274 18.75 15.90 9.17
N LEU A 275 17.74 14.99 9.31
CA LEU A 275 16.34 15.35 9.53
C LEU A 275 16.12 15.98 10.90
N GLY A 276 17.04 15.82 11.85
CA GLY A 276 16.87 16.23 13.24
C GLY A 276 15.90 15.33 14.02
N TRP A 277 15.73 14.08 13.58
CA TRP A 277 14.85 13.09 14.20
C TRP A 277 15.67 12.16 15.10
N ASP A 278 15.18 11.94 16.33
CA ASP A 278 15.79 11.00 17.28
C ASP A 278 15.44 9.57 16.90
N LEU A 279 16.40 8.86 16.32
CA LEU A 279 16.23 7.48 15.85
C LEU A 279 16.45 6.50 17.01
N LEU A 280 15.41 5.73 17.31
CA LEU A 280 15.42 4.73 18.37
C LEU A 280 15.70 3.34 17.76
N LEU A 281 16.82 2.74 18.16
CA LEU A 281 17.28 1.41 17.70
C LEU A 281 17.28 0.42 18.88
N ASP A 282 16.09 -0.03 19.26
CA ASP A 282 15.81 -0.78 20.50
C ASP A 282 16.21 0.02 21.73
N GLU A 283 15.67 1.22 21.81
CA GLU A 283 15.97 2.22 22.83
C GLU A 283 14.69 2.93 23.29
N HIS A 284 14.78 3.69 24.36
CA HIS A 284 13.69 4.55 24.82
C HIS A 284 14.18 5.96 25.14
N ARG A 285 13.23 6.89 25.22
CA ARG A 285 13.42 8.24 25.75
C ARG A 285 12.37 8.51 26.81
N ILE A 286 12.76 9.27 27.82
CA ILE A 286 11.86 9.64 28.92
C ILE A 286 11.53 11.10 28.76
N LEU A 287 10.24 11.38 28.55
CA LEU A 287 9.71 12.73 28.68
C LEU A 287 9.42 12.99 30.16
N GLU A 288 10.01 14.06 30.69
CA GLU A 288 9.81 14.47 32.06
C GLU A 288 9.18 15.86 32.11
N LYS A 289 8.13 16.00 32.89
CA LYS A 289 7.44 17.27 33.13
C LYS A 289 6.88 17.28 34.54
N ASP A 290 7.22 18.33 35.30
CA ASP A 290 6.79 18.50 36.69
C ASP A 290 7.08 17.28 37.58
N GLY A 291 8.26 16.65 37.38
CA GLY A 291 8.71 15.44 38.08
C GLY A 291 8.00 14.13 37.67
N GLN A 292 7.07 14.18 36.74
CA GLN A 292 6.36 13.00 36.24
C GLN A 292 6.93 12.55 34.90
N LYS A 293 6.90 11.25 34.64
CA LYS A 293 7.60 10.62 33.52
C LYS A 293 6.66 9.86 32.59
N LEU A 294 6.97 9.90 31.30
CA LEU A 294 6.37 9.11 30.24
C LEU A 294 7.47 8.54 29.36
N ALA A 295 7.46 7.24 29.10
CA ALA A 295 8.45 6.61 28.23
C ALA A 295 7.96 6.52 26.79
N ILE A 296 8.82 6.93 25.85
CA ILE A 296 8.69 6.67 24.41
C ILE A 296 9.70 5.59 24.08
N ILE A 297 9.21 4.43 23.66
CA ILE A 297 10.02 3.23 23.36
C ILE A 297 10.02 3.05 21.86
N GLY A 298 11.17 2.81 21.25
CA GLY A 298 11.30 2.51 19.83
C GLY A 298 12.02 1.19 19.62
N VAL A 299 11.38 0.32 18.84
CA VAL A 299 12.01 -0.96 18.40
C VAL A 299 12.32 -0.90 16.93
N GLN A 300 13.41 -1.53 16.54
CA GLN A 300 13.72 -1.81 15.15
C GLN A 300 12.65 -2.71 14.54
N ASN A 301 12.64 -2.88 13.20
CA ASN A 301 11.60 -3.69 12.56
C ASN A 301 11.53 -5.10 13.15
N TRP A 302 10.34 -5.47 13.60
CA TRP A 302 10.00 -6.82 14.03
C TRP A 302 8.66 -7.24 13.47
N SER A 303 8.58 -8.41 12.85
CA SER A 303 7.35 -8.93 12.25
C SER A 303 7.12 -10.38 12.63
N ALA A 304 5.86 -10.73 12.91
CA ALA A 304 5.44 -12.12 13.05
C ALA A 304 5.35 -12.83 11.69
N LYS A 305 5.36 -12.09 10.57
CA LYS A 305 5.29 -12.64 9.23
C LYS A 305 6.68 -13.05 8.77
N GLY A 306 6.90 -14.35 8.52
CA GLY A 306 8.21 -14.93 8.25
C GLY A 306 9.00 -14.39 7.05
N ARG A 307 8.36 -13.59 6.19
CA ARG A 307 9.02 -12.94 5.05
C ARG A 307 9.74 -11.64 5.40
N PHE A 308 9.45 -11.06 6.58
CA PHE A 308 10.07 -9.81 7.02
C PHE A 308 11.10 -10.06 8.12
N PRO A 309 12.18 -9.26 8.16
CA PRO A 309 13.24 -9.43 9.14
C PRO A 309 12.78 -9.09 10.56
N LYS A 310 13.43 -9.73 11.55
CA LYS A 310 13.25 -9.51 12.98
C LYS A 310 14.52 -8.90 13.57
N TYR A 311 14.71 -7.61 13.38
CA TYR A 311 15.84 -6.89 13.96
C TYR A 311 15.55 -6.40 15.38
N GLY A 312 14.28 -6.07 15.67
CA GLY A 312 13.85 -5.47 16.93
C GLY A 312 13.95 -6.38 18.14
N ASN A 313 14.33 -5.78 19.27
CA ASN A 313 14.42 -6.39 20.58
C ASN A 313 13.65 -5.55 21.61
N LEU A 314 12.42 -5.99 21.95
CA LEU A 314 11.54 -5.27 22.85
C LEU A 314 12.08 -5.23 24.28
N ASP A 315 12.66 -6.34 24.77
CA ASP A 315 13.21 -6.42 26.14
C ASP A 315 14.34 -5.40 26.32
N LYS A 316 15.24 -5.30 25.33
CA LYS A 316 16.29 -4.28 25.34
C LYS A 316 15.70 -2.87 25.32
N ALA A 317 14.70 -2.60 24.49
CA ALA A 317 14.11 -1.28 24.34
C ALA A 317 13.38 -0.80 25.60
N THR A 318 12.84 -1.74 26.40
CA THR A 318 12.09 -1.44 27.63
C THR A 318 12.94 -1.42 28.89
N GLN A 319 14.17 -1.95 28.84
CA GLN A 319 15.06 -2.04 30.01
C GLN A 319 15.30 -0.66 30.63
N GLY A 320 14.99 -0.49 31.92
CA GLY A 320 15.10 0.78 32.63
C GLY A 320 13.85 1.67 32.58
N THR A 321 12.73 1.12 32.06
CA THR A 321 11.42 1.82 32.10
C THR A 321 10.45 1.18 33.09
N GLU A 322 10.89 0.24 33.91
CA GLU A 322 10.06 -0.58 34.80
C GLU A 322 9.17 0.29 35.72
N ASP A 323 9.74 1.35 36.27
CA ASP A 323 9.07 2.27 37.22
C ASP A 323 8.23 3.36 36.52
N ILE A 324 8.13 3.37 35.20
CA ILE A 324 7.39 4.39 34.45
C ILE A 324 5.99 3.87 34.13
N ALA A 325 4.99 4.53 34.69
CA ALA A 325 3.59 4.10 34.60
C ALA A 325 2.98 4.17 33.19
N THR A 326 3.46 5.09 32.34
CA THR A 326 2.95 5.25 30.98
C THR A 326 4.05 5.04 29.96
N LYS A 327 3.86 4.02 29.12
CA LYS A 327 4.79 3.62 28.07
C LYS A 327 4.10 3.66 26.72
N LEU A 328 4.72 4.35 25.75
CA LEU A 328 4.26 4.46 24.35
C LEU A 328 5.30 3.79 23.47
N LEU A 329 4.87 2.83 22.64
CA LEU A 329 5.76 2.05 21.79
C LEU A 329 5.62 2.45 20.32
N LEU A 330 6.72 2.75 19.65
CA LEU A 330 6.84 2.82 18.21
C LEU A 330 7.32 1.46 17.70
N SER A 331 6.53 0.82 16.85
CA SER A 331 6.85 -0.48 16.24
C SER A 331 6.22 -0.55 14.85
N HIS A 332 7.03 -0.72 13.81
CA HIS A 332 6.59 -0.57 12.44
C HIS A 332 5.49 -1.56 12.03
N ASP A 333 5.73 -2.88 12.18
CA ASP A 333 4.78 -3.92 11.78
C ASP A 333 3.73 -4.18 12.89
N PRO A 334 2.44 -4.04 12.62
CA PRO A 334 1.38 -4.21 13.61
C PRO A 334 1.27 -5.64 14.16
N SER A 335 1.81 -6.65 13.47
CA SER A 335 1.80 -8.03 13.98
C SER A 335 2.66 -8.21 15.24
N HIS A 336 3.62 -7.31 15.49
CA HIS A 336 4.42 -7.28 16.70
C HIS A 336 3.56 -7.12 17.96
N TRP A 337 2.50 -6.30 17.88
CA TRP A 337 1.62 -6.02 19.02
C TRP A 337 1.00 -7.29 19.62
N ARG A 338 0.45 -8.18 18.80
CA ARG A 338 -0.14 -9.43 19.32
C ARG A 338 0.90 -10.41 19.83
N GLU A 339 2.05 -10.43 19.19
CA GLU A 339 3.06 -11.45 19.48
C GLU A 339 3.88 -11.14 20.72
N GLN A 340 4.22 -9.88 20.97
CA GLN A 340 5.11 -9.52 22.06
C GLN A 340 4.56 -8.47 23.03
N VAL A 341 3.54 -7.70 22.68
CA VAL A 341 3.08 -6.55 23.48
C VAL A 341 1.77 -6.83 24.21
N LEU A 342 0.74 -7.25 23.48
CA LEU A 342 -0.61 -7.42 24.03
C LEU A 342 -0.64 -8.45 25.14
N SER A 343 -1.10 -8.04 26.33
CA SER A 343 -1.19 -8.87 27.55
C SER A 343 0.15 -9.47 28.04
N LYS A 344 1.29 -9.04 27.46
CA LYS A 344 2.63 -9.48 27.84
C LYS A 344 3.48 -8.37 28.45
N THR A 345 3.06 -7.11 28.24
CA THR A 345 3.73 -5.92 28.74
C THR A 345 2.72 -4.94 29.33
N ASP A 346 3.21 -3.91 29.96
CA ASP A 346 2.44 -2.76 30.47
C ASP A 346 2.42 -1.54 29.51
N ILE A 347 2.83 -1.74 28.25
CA ILE A 347 2.79 -0.70 27.21
C ILE A 347 1.34 -0.29 26.96
N ALA A 348 1.04 0.98 27.17
CA ALA A 348 -0.30 1.51 27.07
C ALA A 348 -0.79 1.69 25.62
N ALA A 349 0.11 2.11 24.72
CA ALA A 349 -0.23 2.31 23.31
C ALA A 349 0.95 1.98 22.41
N THR A 350 0.66 1.30 21.29
CA THR A 350 1.59 0.97 20.21
C THR A 350 1.20 1.72 18.94
N PHE A 351 2.18 2.30 18.28
CA PHE A 351 2.02 3.05 17.03
C PHE A 351 2.74 2.33 15.91
N SER A 352 1.99 1.93 14.88
CA SER A 352 2.49 1.13 13.75
C SER A 352 2.09 1.74 12.40
N GLY A 353 2.72 1.24 11.32
CA GLY A 353 2.41 1.56 9.92
C GLY A 353 2.36 0.29 9.07
N HIS A 354 3.26 0.18 8.09
CA HIS A 354 3.60 -1.01 7.31
C HIS A 354 2.55 -1.47 6.29
N THR A 355 1.28 -1.50 6.66
CA THR A 355 0.24 -2.14 5.83
C THR A 355 -0.22 -1.27 4.66
N HIS A 356 -0.09 0.05 4.78
CA HIS A 356 -0.65 1.07 3.88
C HIS A 356 -2.17 0.94 3.64
N GLY A 357 -2.85 0.00 4.31
CA GLY A 357 -4.14 -0.49 3.87
C GLY A 357 -4.10 -0.97 2.42
N MET A 358 -2.93 -1.47 1.95
CA MET A 358 -2.62 -1.86 0.57
C MET A 358 -2.85 -0.74 -0.47
N GLN A 359 -2.95 0.53 -0.03
CA GLN A 359 -3.24 1.71 -0.87
C GLN A 359 -4.53 1.58 -1.71
N PHE A 360 -5.27 0.50 -1.52
CA PHE A 360 -6.45 0.13 -2.28
C PHE A 360 -7.54 -0.43 -1.37
N GLY A 361 -8.76 0.13 -1.48
CA GLY A 361 -9.88 -0.36 -0.69
C GLY A 361 -11.00 0.65 -0.51
N VAL A 362 -11.84 0.40 0.47
CA VAL A 362 -12.92 1.28 0.91
C VAL A 362 -12.73 1.59 2.39
N ASP A 363 -12.67 2.87 2.74
CA ASP A 363 -12.60 3.33 4.12
C ASP A 363 -13.68 4.38 4.37
N SER A 364 -14.85 3.91 4.77
CA SER A 364 -16.01 4.74 5.10
C SER A 364 -16.45 4.54 6.55
N LYS A 365 -17.40 5.35 7.03
CA LYS A 365 -18.01 5.16 8.35
C LYS A 365 -18.77 3.83 8.49
N PHE A 366 -19.28 3.31 7.38
CA PHE A 366 -20.19 2.14 7.37
C PHE A 366 -19.47 0.86 6.96
N TYR A 367 -18.40 0.96 6.17
CA TYR A 367 -17.74 -0.22 5.61
C TYR A 367 -16.25 0.05 5.41
N ARG A 368 -15.43 -0.91 5.87
CA ARG A 368 -13.97 -0.90 5.68
C ARG A 368 -13.55 -2.21 5.05
N TRP A 369 -12.86 -2.10 3.95
CA TRP A 369 -12.34 -3.25 3.22
C TRP A 369 -11.09 -2.90 2.44
N SER A 370 -10.12 -3.78 2.50
CA SER A 370 -8.93 -3.82 1.67
C SER A 370 -8.48 -5.28 1.59
N PRO A 371 -7.79 -5.70 0.50
CA PRO A 371 -7.22 -7.05 0.45
C PRO A 371 -6.27 -7.36 1.61
N VAL A 372 -5.61 -6.36 2.18
CA VAL A 372 -4.67 -6.53 3.31
C VAL A 372 -5.34 -7.11 4.56
N LYS A 373 -6.65 -6.95 4.74
CA LYS A 373 -7.39 -7.53 5.88
C LYS A 373 -7.32 -9.06 5.96
N TYR A 374 -7.02 -9.73 4.83
CA TYR A 374 -6.85 -11.18 4.78
C TYR A 374 -5.42 -11.61 5.16
N LEU A 375 -4.49 -10.63 5.24
CA LEU A 375 -3.10 -10.86 5.64
C LEU A 375 -2.81 -10.39 7.06
N TYR A 376 -3.43 -9.26 7.47
CA TYR A 376 -3.26 -8.64 8.78
C TYR A 376 -4.60 -8.48 9.47
N LYS A 377 -4.72 -8.96 10.71
CA LYS A 377 -5.91 -8.77 11.54
C LYS A 377 -6.06 -7.30 11.91
N GLU A 378 -4.98 -6.70 12.34
CA GLU A 378 -4.86 -5.27 12.61
C GLU A 378 -4.17 -4.60 11.41
N TRP A 379 -4.95 -3.96 10.56
CA TRP A 379 -4.43 -3.43 9.30
C TRP A 379 -4.66 -1.93 9.10
N LEU A 380 -5.45 -1.29 9.95
CA LEU A 380 -5.84 0.11 9.76
C LEU A 380 -6.57 0.67 10.98
N ASP A 381 -6.20 1.90 11.44
CA ASP A 381 -6.89 2.66 12.49
C ASP A 381 -6.65 2.11 13.91
N LEU A 382 -7.51 2.44 14.84
CA LEU A 382 -7.36 2.19 16.27
C LEU A 382 -7.99 0.86 16.68
N TYR A 383 -7.21 0.06 17.39
CA TYR A 383 -7.63 -1.14 18.08
C TYR A 383 -7.44 -0.95 19.58
N LYS A 384 -8.30 -1.59 20.37
CA LYS A 384 -8.16 -1.64 21.83
C LYS A 384 -8.53 -3.04 22.32
N GLU A 385 -7.64 -3.65 23.09
CA GLU A 385 -7.92 -4.87 23.84
C GLU A 385 -7.45 -4.67 25.29
N GLY A 386 -8.34 -4.89 26.25
CA GLY A 386 -8.09 -4.49 27.64
C GLY A 386 -7.81 -2.98 27.76
N GLU A 387 -6.68 -2.65 28.39
CA GLU A 387 -6.20 -1.27 28.54
C GLU A 387 -5.15 -0.86 27.49
N GLN A 388 -4.79 -1.78 26.57
CA GLN A 388 -3.75 -1.56 25.58
C GLN A 388 -4.32 -1.14 24.23
N TYR A 389 -3.70 -0.15 23.62
CA TYR A 389 -4.06 0.35 22.29
C TYR A 389 -3.02 -0.05 21.24
N LEU A 390 -3.50 -0.29 20.01
CA LEU A 390 -2.69 -0.31 18.81
C LEU A 390 -3.30 0.67 17.81
N TYR A 391 -2.48 1.50 17.22
CA TYR A 391 -2.86 2.29 16.06
C TYR A 391 -2.04 1.88 14.83
N VAL A 392 -2.73 1.60 13.73
CA VAL A 392 -2.09 1.27 12.44
C VAL A 392 -2.34 2.40 11.46
N ASN A 393 -1.30 3.18 11.18
CA ASN A 393 -1.32 4.31 10.27
C ASN A 393 -1.35 3.82 8.81
N ARG A 394 -2.03 4.56 7.93
CA ARG A 394 -2.15 4.24 6.50
C ARG A 394 -0.92 4.61 5.68
N GLY A 395 0.06 5.27 6.30
CA GLY A 395 1.24 5.81 5.64
C GLY A 395 1.02 7.19 5.02
N PHE A 396 2.10 7.95 4.97
CA PHE A 396 2.18 9.29 4.39
C PHE A 396 2.43 9.25 2.88
N GLY A 397 3.30 8.34 2.44
CA GLY A 397 3.66 8.14 1.04
C GLY A 397 2.94 6.98 0.37
N TYR A 398 3.59 6.36 -0.58
CA TYR A 398 3.09 5.20 -1.33
C TYR A 398 4.25 4.36 -1.86
N LEU A 399 3.97 3.07 -2.12
CA LEU A 399 4.95 2.11 -2.60
C LEU A 399 4.36 1.29 -3.77
N GLY A 400 5.18 0.99 -4.76
CA GLY A 400 4.78 0.19 -5.92
C GLY A 400 3.83 0.95 -6.85
N TYR A 401 2.54 0.85 -6.63
CA TYR A 401 1.55 1.65 -7.34
C TYR A 401 1.68 3.14 -6.92
N PRO A 402 1.95 4.09 -7.89
CA PRO A 402 2.22 5.49 -7.56
C PRO A 402 0.94 6.27 -7.26
N GLY A 403 0.04 5.67 -6.50
CA GLY A 403 -1.27 6.22 -6.20
C GLY A 403 -1.92 5.60 -4.98
N ARG A 404 -3.08 6.14 -4.60
CA ARG A 404 -3.92 5.60 -3.52
C ARG A 404 -5.38 5.62 -3.93
N MET A 405 -6.05 4.49 -3.83
CA MET A 405 -7.40 4.25 -4.30
C MET A 405 -8.31 3.89 -3.12
N GLY A 406 -9.06 4.87 -2.62
CA GLY A 406 -9.98 4.72 -1.48
C GLY A 406 -9.33 4.67 -0.09
N ILE A 407 -8.03 4.36 0.01
CA ILE A 407 -7.22 4.43 1.23
C ILE A 407 -6.21 5.56 1.07
N TYR A 408 -6.57 6.76 1.50
CA TYR A 408 -5.77 7.97 1.33
C TYR A 408 -4.61 8.08 2.33
N PRO A 409 -3.55 8.87 2.02
CA PRO A 409 -2.44 9.10 2.94
C PRO A 409 -2.93 9.79 4.22
N GLU A 410 -2.24 9.50 5.32
CA GLU A 410 -2.73 9.84 6.64
C GLU A 410 -1.73 10.62 7.47
N ILE A 411 -2.26 11.62 8.18
CA ILE A 411 -1.61 12.31 9.30
C ILE A 411 -2.52 12.08 10.51
N THR A 412 -2.03 11.36 11.53
CA THR A 412 -2.85 11.07 12.71
C THR A 412 -2.48 11.97 13.86
N VAL A 413 -3.48 12.58 14.48
CA VAL A 413 -3.33 13.44 15.66
C VAL A 413 -3.94 12.72 16.84
N PHE A 414 -3.14 12.38 17.81
CA PHE A 414 -3.59 11.84 19.09
C PHE A 414 -3.66 12.94 20.15
N THR A 415 -4.63 12.82 21.03
CA THR A 415 -4.70 13.57 22.28
C THR A 415 -4.73 12.57 23.42
N LEU A 416 -3.75 12.62 24.32
CA LEU A 416 -3.72 11.78 25.51
C LEU A 416 -4.72 12.27 26.54
N ALA A 417 -5.44 11.35 27.21
CA ALA A 417 -6.49 11.68 28.17
C ALA A 417 -6.64 10.63 29.27
#